data_ee90a1db97a0600d5305fc29d57d4d47
#
_entry.id   ee90a1db97a0600d5305fc29d57d4d47
#
_cell.length_a   1.000
_cell.length_b   1.000
_cell.length_c   1.000
_cell.angle_alpha   90.00
_cell.angle_beta   90.00
_cell.angle_gamma   90.00
#
_symmetry.space_group_name_H-M   'P 1'
#
loop_
_entity.id
_entity.type
_entity.pdbx_description
1 polymer ?
#
loop_
_entity_poly.entity_id
_entity_poly.type
_entity_poly.pdbx_seq_one_letter_code
_entity_poly.pdbx_strand_id
1 'polypeptide(L)'
;MYYTHFGLARPPFRITPDTGFFYSGGNRGPILEALIYAIGQGEGIIKVTGEVGSGKTMLCNMLQSRLPANVETVYLANPSVSPDEILQAIAIELQLAPPRDAGHLEVMKMLHSHLLGRHAQDRQVVMFVEESQSMPIATLEEIRLLSNLETAHAKLLQIVLFGQPELEDNLSQPQIRQLRERITHSFRLSPLKPDEIRDYLNFRLRAAGYRGPELFSPRVINAIARASAGLTRRVNLIADKALLVAFSENTHTLTLKHIKAAVRDSEFSSYEPPRSRLRLGLAFLLVAAGVSLGIALFAVFHAYQRDGAPPPAPAVGASSLPQAASKPAAVAPAPAPVPAKQEVSTTSRVAASSTDALETRLATTRSWLAKQDKNTYSIQLLGAENARQLMQHLNVIRKYVEINEVFVYRTLAKQKPSLTVLYGSFSDRRAALDALARLPEPLKIYQPILRTIQGIRAEIALHQRS
;
A
#
# COMPACT_ATOMS: atom_id res chain seq x y z
N MET A 1 11.87 7.44 34.78
CA MET A 1 13.29 7.39 35.06
C MET A 1 14.05 8.64 34.58
N TYR A 2 14.05 8.99 33.27
CA TYR A 2 14.81 10.16 32.79
C TYR A 2 14.05 11.51 32.97
N TYR A 3 12.78 11.49 33.36
CA TYR A 3 11.95 12.70 33.41
C TYR A 3 12.51 13.74 34.39
N THR A 4 12.80 13.34 35.61
CA THR A 4 13.41 14.23 36.64
C THR A 4 14.77 14.76 36.22
N HIS A 5 15.58 13.95 35.53
CA HIS A 5 16.90 14.36 35.02
C HIS A 5 16.78 15.53 34.04
N PHE A 6 15.78 15.51 33.15
CA PHE A 6 15.53 16.59 32.19
C PHE A 6 14.52 17.63 32.68
N GLY A 7 14.06 17.57 33.94
CA GLY A 7 13.06 18.51 34.46
C GLY A 7 11.69 18.42 33.80
N LEU A 8 11.27 17.20 33.43
CA LEU A 8 10.00 16.89 32.82
C LEU A 8 8.98 16.45 33.87
N ALA A 9 7.75 16.97 33.81
CA ALA A 9 6.64 16.59 34.69
C ALA A 9 5.95 15.29 34.22
N ARG A 10 5.96 15.03 32.91
CA ARG A 10 5.33 13.84 32.30
C ARG A 10 6.08 13.39 31.05
N PRO A 11 5.88 12.13 30.57
CA PRO A 11 6.52 11.63 29.36
C PRO A 11 6.20 12.47 28.13
N PRO A 12 7.18 13.07 27.43
CA PRO A 12 6.92 13.93 26.26
C PRO A 12 6.57 13.16 25.00
N PHE A 13 7.08 11.92 24.84
CA PHE A 13 7.07 11.19 23.57
C PHE A 13 6.26 9.89 23.61
N ARG A 14 5.16 9.87 24.40
CA ARG A 14 4.23 8.72 24.39
C ARG A 14 3.69 8.46 22.98
N ILE A 15 3.56 7.18 22.66
CA ILE A 15 2.99 6.71 21.39
C ILE A 15 1.46 6.78 21.41
N THR A 16 0.85 6.51 22.58
CA THR A 16 -0.61 6.62 22.77
C THR A 16 -1.06 8.06 22.50
N PRO A 17 -2.07 8.26 21.66
CA PRO A 17 -2.62 9.58 21.40
C PRO A 17 -3.12 10.27 22.68
N ASP A 18 -2.70 11.51 22.89
CA ASP A 18 -3.14 12.40 23.97
C ASP A 18 -3.34 13.80 23.36
N THR A 19 -4.59 14.24 23.32
CA THR A 19 -4.97 15.51 22.68
C THR A 19 -4.25 16.73 23.27
N GLY A 20 -3.82 16.67 24.55
CA GLY A 20 -2.97 17.69 25.16
C GLY A 20 -1.59 17.85 24.55
N PHE A 21 -1.20 16.90 23.69
CA PHE A 21 0.04 16.94 22.90
C PHE A 21 -0.23 17.08 21.38
N PHE A 22 -1.39 17.54 20.99
CA PHE A 22 -1.70 17.78 19.58
C PHE A 22 -0.88 18.97 19.05
N TYR A 23 -0.02 18.68 18.08
CA TYR A 23 0.78 19.69 17.40
C TYR A 23 0.07 20.15 16.11
N SER A 24 -0.33 21.42 16.09
CA SER A 24 -1.04 22.03 14.95
C SER A 24 -0.14 22.45 13.78
N GLY A 25 1.18 22.36 13.96
CA GLY A 25 2.14 22.72 12.91
C GLY A 25 2.19 21.72 11.75
N GLY A 26 2.98 22.04 10.75
CA GLY A 26 2.92 21.37 9.45
C GLY A 26 1.56 21.64 8.81
N ASN A 27 0.92 20.60 8.30
CA ASN A 27 -0.43 20.72 7.72
C ASN A 27 -1.57 20.22 8.66
N ARG A 28 -1.28 19.90 9.93
CA ARG A 28 -2.24 19.27 10.84
C ARG A 28 -3.33 20.22 11.32
N GLY A 29 -2.94 21.43 11.71
CA GLY A 29 -3.89 22.49 12.11
C GLY A 29 -4.84 22.88 10.98
N PRO A 30 -4.33 23.30 9.83
CA PRO A 30 -5.15 23.60 8.66
C PRO A 30 -6.09 22.46 8.24
N ILE A 31 -5.63 21.20 8.28
CA ILE A 31 -6.49 20.05 7.99
C ILE A 31 -7.58 19.88 9.07
N LEU A 32 -7.27 20.06 10.35
CA LEU A 32 -8.27 19.98 11.42
C LEU A 32 -9.39 21.01 11.22
N GLU A 33 -9.06 22.25 10.95
CA GLU A 33 -10.04 23.32 10.71
C GLU A 33 -10.87 23.05 9.45
N ALA A 34 -10.21 22.58 8.38
CA ALA A 34 -10.90 22.20 7.15
C ALA A 34 -11.85 21.01 7.35
N LEU A 35 -11.49 20.05 8.20
CA LEU A 35 -12.34 18.91 8.56
C LEU A 35 -13.56 19.35 9.36
N ILE A 36 -13.37 20.22 10.37
CA ILE A 36 -14.49 20.78 11.15
C ILE A 36 -15.46 21.52 10.23
N TYR A 37 -14.94 22.34 9.33
CA TYR A 37 -15.73 23.03 8.32
C TYR A 37 -16.51 22.07 7.40
N ALA A 38 -15.82 21.07 6.82
CA ALA A 38 -16.42 20.12 5.90
C ALA A 38 -17.52 19.27 6.57
N ILE A 39 -17.30 18.89 7.84
CA ILE A 39 -18.31 18.18 8.64
C ILE A 39 -19.53 19.10 8.87
N GLY A 40 -19.31 20.37 9.18
CA GLY A 40 -20.37 21.33 9.39
C GLY A 40 -21.25 21.59 8.15
N GLN A 41 -20.71 21.38 6.93
CA GLN A 41 -21.51 21.44 5.70
C GLN A 41 -22.41 20.21 5.49
N GLY A 42 -22.11 19.07 6.14
CA GLY A 42 -22.95 17.88 6.10
C GLY A 42 -22.97 17.13 4.78
N GLU A 43 -22.05 17.41 3.85
CA GLU A 43 -22.10 16.85 2.50
C GLU A 43 -21.01 15.80 2.23
N GLY A 44 -21.39 14.72 1.52
CA GLY A 44 -20.49 13.73 0.96
C GLY A 44 -19.69 12.91 1.97
N ILE A 45 -18.63 12.32 1.49
CA ILE A 45 -17.67 11.55 2.25
C ILE A 45 -16.35 12.32 2.31
N ILE A 46 -15.76 12.39 3.48
CA ILE A 46 -14.46 13.03 3.70
C ILE A 46 -13.41 11.93 3.82
N LYS A 47 -12.26 12.13 3.16
CA LYS A 47 -11.13 11.19 3.21
C LYS A 47 -9.90 11.88 3.76
N VAL A 48 -9.22 11.24 4.70
CA VAL A 48 -7.95 11.66 5.28
C VAL A 48 -6.93 10.54 5.10
N THR A 49 -5.90 10.77 4.30
CA THR A 49 -4.84 9.79 4.07
C THR A 49 -3.51 10.22 4.68
N GLY A 50 -2.66 9.26 4.99
CA GLY A 50 -1.31 9.50 5.49
C GLY A 50 -0.61 8.21 5.86
N GLU A 51 0.72 8.24 5.84
CA GLU A 51 1.56 7.08 6.18
C GLU A 51 1.32 6.56 7.60
N VAL A 52 1.72 5.32 7.84
CA VAL A 52 1.73 4.74 9.21
C VAL A 52 2.55 5.63 10.14
N GLY A 53 1.94 6.05 11.25
CA GLY A 53 2.61 6.94 12.21
C GLY A 53 2.69 8.41 11.81
N SER A 54 1.92 8.88 10.81
CA SER A 54 1.79 10.30 10.46
C SER A 54 0.96 11.12 11.46
N GLY A 55 0.17 10.45 12.32
CA GLY A 55 -0.67 11.07 13.34
C GLY A 55 -2.16 11.14 12.99
N LYS A 56 -2.67 10.27 12.11
CA LYS A 56 -4.11 10.18 11.74
C LYS A 56 -5.00 10.01 12.95
N THR A 57 -4.73 9.03 13.80
CA THR A 57 -5.51 8.78 15.04
C THR A 57 -5.49 9.96 15.99
N MET A 58 -4.35 10.66 16.12
CA MET A 58 -4.27 11.89 16.92
C MET A 58 -5.17 12.99 16.33
N LEU A 59 -5.17 13.14 15.01
CA LEU A 59 -6.04 14.09 14.31
C LEU A 59 -7.52 13.70 14.49
N CYS A 60 -7.87 12.42 14.38
CA CYS A 60 -9.22 11.90 14.59
C CYS A 60 -9.72 12.21 16.00
N ASN A 61 -8.93 11.89 17.03
CA ASN A 61 -9.30 12.17 18.43
C ASN A 61 -9.44 13.69 18.70
N MET A 62 -8.54 14.49 18.12
CA MET A 62 -8.61 15.95 18.25
C MET A 62 -9.85 16.49 17.55
N LEU A 63 -10.18 15.98 16.36
CA LEU A 63 -11.39 16.34 15.63
C LEU A 63 -12.64 16.03 16.45
N GLN A 64 -12.78 14.83 16.98
CA GLN A 64 -13.91 14.44 17.85
C GLN A 64 -14.06 15.38 19.05
N SER A 65 -12.94 15.77 19.69
CA SER A 65 -12.97 16.68 20.84
C SER A 65 -13.33 18.14 20.51
N ARG A 66 -13.28 18.52 19.23
CA ARG A 66 -13.56 19.87 18.74
C ARG A 66 -14.91 20.03 18.07
N LEU A 67 -15.61 18.91 17.80
CA LEU A 67 -16.95 18.98 17.23
C LEU A 67 -17.95 19.57 18.23
N PRO A 68 -18.97 20.31 17.76
CA PRO A 68 -19.99 20.88 18.61
C PRO A 68 -20.87 19.79 19.25
N ALA A 69 -21.53 20.13 20.37
CA ALA A 69 -22.29 19.18 21.19
C ALA A 69 -23.52 18.56 20.48
N ASN A 70 -24.02 19.18 19.42
CA ASN A 70 -25.10 18.63 18.59
C ASN A 70 -24.61 17.56 17.58
N VAL A 71 -23.31 17.29 17.50
CA VAL A 71 -22.77 16.23 16.66
C VAL A 71 -22.59 14.97 17.50
N GLU A 72 -23.28 13.92 17.10
CA GLU A 72 -23.12 12.56 17.64
C GLU A 72 -22.10 11.80 16.83
N THR A 73 -21.15 11.14 17.49
CA THR A 73 -20.03 10.47 16.79
C THR A 73 -20.12 8.96 16.91
N VAL A 74 -19.94 8.27 15.80
CA VAL A 74 -19.74 6.82 15.70
C VAL A 74 -18.27 6.58 15.39
N TYR A 75 -17.60 5.71 16.14
CA TYR A 75 -16.18 5.46 15.96
C TYR A 75 -15.86 3.99 15.66
N LEU A 76 -15.37 3.72 14.48
CA LEU A 76 -14.98 2.39 14.02
C LEU A 76 -13.44 2.29 13.92
N ALA A 77 -12.83 1.69 14.94
CA ALA A 77 -11.36 1.56 15.01
C ALA A 77 -10.78 0.48 14.08
N ASN A 78 -11.55 -0.60 13.85
CA ASN A 78 -11.12 -1.72 13.01
C ASN A 78 -12.24 -2.17 12.07
N PRO A 79 -12.30 -1.66 10.84
CA PRO A 79 -13.37 -1.94 9.89
C PRO A 79 -13.09 -3.17 9.00
N SER A 80 -12.13 -4.05 9.39
CA SER A 80 -11.80 -5.28 8.64
C SER A 80 -12.83 -6.40 8.88
N VAL A 81 -14.09 -6.09 8.64
CA VAL A 81 -15.26 -6.94 8.91
C VAL A 81 -16.15 -7.03 7.66
N SER A 82 -17.07 -7.99 7.65
CA SER A 82 -18.05 -8.15 6.56
C SER A 82 -19.07 -6.99 6.53
N PRO A 83 -19.84 -6.83 5.42
CA PRO A 83 -20.89 -5.83 5.34
C PRO A 83 -21.95 -5.91 6.45
N ASP A 84 -22.37 -7.11 6.82
CA ASP A 84 -23.37 -7.30 7.89
C ASP A 84 -22.78 -6.96 9.26
N GLU A 85 -21.55 -7.36 9.52
CA GLU A 85 -20.87 -7.07 10.78
C GLU A 85 -20.61 -5.57 10.96
N ILE A 86 -20.33 -4.81 9.89
CA ILE A 86 -20.11 -3.37 10.02
C ILE A 86 -21.42 -2.63 10.36
N LEU A 87 -22.55 -3.05 9.79
CA LEU A 87 -23.86 -2.48 10.14
C LEU A 87 -24.20 -2.72 11.61
N GLN A 88 -23.93 -3.94 12.10
CA GLN A 88 -24.13 -4.25 13.52
C GLN A 88 -23.19 -3.43 14.40
N ALA A 89 -21.93 -3.26 14.02
CA ALA A 89 -20.98 -2.45 14.77
C ALA A 89 -21.44 -0.98 14.85
N ILE A 90 -21.93 -0.41 13.75
CA ILE A 90 -22.50 0.95 13.72
C ILE A 90 -23.72 1.04 14.64
N ALA A 91 -24.62 0.08 14.59
CA ALA A 91 -25.81 0.05 15.43
C ALA A 91 -25.46 -0.01 16.94
N ILE A 92 -24.45 -0.82 17.29
CA ILE A 92 -23.95 -0.93 18.67
C ILE A 92 -23.33 0.39 19.14
N GLU A 93 -22.51 1.04 18.32
CA GLU A 93 -21.91 2.35 18.63
C GLU A 93 -22.97 3.44 18.83
N LEU A 94 -24.09 3.38 18.10
CA LEU A 94 -25.25 4.24 18.28
C LEU A 94 -26.15 3.80 19.43
N GLN A 95 -25.73 2.84 20.25
CA GLN A 95 -26.46 2.28 21.38
C GLN A 95 -27.82 1.66 20.97
N LEU A 96 -27.95 1.24 19.74
CA LEU A 96 -29.05 0.43 19.26
C LEU A 96 -28.79 -1.03 19.66
N ALA A 97 -29.82 -1.77 20.00
CA ALA A 97 -29.73 -3.18 20.37
C ALA A 97 -30.35 -4.06 19.27
N PRO A 98 -29.64 -4.25 18.13
CA PRO A 98 -30.17 -5.13 17.09
C PRO A 98 -30.26 -6.57 17.62
N PRO A 99 -31.33 -7.33 17.29
CA PRO A 99 -31.39 -8.74 17.58
C PRO A 99 -30.18 -9.47 16.99
N ARG A 100 -29.68 -10.52 17.66
CA ARG A 100 -28.47 -11.26 17.21
C ARG A 100 -28.64 -11.91 15.83
N ASP A 101 -29.85 -12.23 15.47
CA ASP A 101 -30.31 -12.84 14.24
C ASP A 101 -30.95 -11.82 13.26
N ALA A 102 -30.86 -10.53 13.58
CA ALA A 102 -31.39 -9.47 12.71
C ALA A 102 -30.68 -9.52 11.34
N GLY A 103 -31.47 -9.65 10.28
CA GLY A 103 -30.94 -9.60 8.93
C GLY A 103 -30.51 -8.21 8.50
N HIS A 104 -29.69 -8.13 7.45
CA HIS A 104 -29.15 -6.89 6.89
C HIS A 104 -30.19 -5.78 6.74
N LEU A 105 -31.35 -6.08 6.15
CA LEU A 105 -32.41 -5.11 5.91
C LEU A 105 -33.02 -4.56 7.22
N GLU A 106 -33.11 -5.39 8.24
CA GLU A 106 -33.66 -5.01 9.54
C GLU A 106 -32.73 -4.03 10.27
N VAL A 107 -31.43 -4.34 10.31
CA VAL A 107 -30.42 -3.44 10.90
C VAL A 107 -30.38 -2.11 10.14
N MET A 108 -30.42 -2.16 8.80
CA MET A 108 -30.44 -0.96 7.96
C MET A 108 -31.68 -0.08 8.24
N LYS A 109 -32.87 -0.68 8.42
CA LYS A 109 -34.10 0.06 8.80
C LYS A 109 -33.96 0.68 10.18
N MET A 110 -33.40 -0.03 11.15
CA MET A 110 -33.15 0.50 12.50
C MET A 110 -32.22 1.71 12.45
N LEU A 111 -31.10 1.60 11.72
CA LEU A 111 -30.17 2.69 11.52
C LEU A 111 -30.84 3.90 10.88
N HIS A 112 -31.58 3.70 9.79
CA HIS A 112 -32.29 4.77 9.09
C HIS A 112 -33.30 5.48 9.99
N SER A 113 -34.12 4.72 10.74
CA SER A 113 -35.09 5.29 11.69
C SER A 113 -34.43 6.10 12.78
N HIS A 114 -33.30 5.59 13.33
CA HIS A 114 -32.53 6.30 14.36
C HIS A 114 -31.95 7.62 13.79
N LEU A 115 -31.31 7.58 12.64
CA LEU A 115 -30.72 8.75 11.99
C LEU A 115 -31.78 9.82 11.68
N LEU A 116 -32.97 9.42 11.22
CA LEU A 116 -34.11 10.33 11.03
C LEU A 116 -34.54 10.98 12.34
N GLY A 117 -34.62 10.20 13.43
CA GLY A 117 -34.94 10.70 14.76
C GLY A 117 -33.90 11.70 15.26
N ARG A 118 -32.62 11.48 15.00
CA ARG A 118 -31.55 12.44 15.34
C ARG A 118 -31.64 13.70 14.51
N HIS A 119 -31.86 13.58 13.22
CA HIS A 119 -32.05 14.73 12.34
C HIS A 119 -33.26 15.60 12.76
N ALA A 120 -34.37 14.97 13.14
CA ALA A 120 -35.55 15.69 13.67
C ALA A 120 -35.29 16.45 14.96
N GLN A 121 -34.23 16.10 15.71
CA GLN A 121 -33.74 16.77 16.92
C GLN A 121 -32.63 17.79 16.65
N ASP A 122 -32.38 18.14 15.36
CA ASP A 122 -31.30 19.01 14.91
C ASP A 122 -29.91 18.50 15.35
N ARG A 123 -29.76 17.15 15.39
CA ARG A 123 -28.50 16.48 15.68
C ARG A 123 -27.93 15.84 14.42
N GLN A 124 -26.66 16.11 14.17
CA GLN A 124 -25.89 15.50 13.09
C GLN A 124 -25.19 14.24 13.59
N VAL A 125 -25.17 13.17 12.79
CA VAL A 125 -24.41 11.96 13.08
C VAL A 125 -23.22 11.88 12.16
N VAL A 126 -22.03 11.71 12.74
CA VAL A 126 -20.76 11.62 12.01
C VAL A 126 -20.05 10.31 12.35
N MET A 127 -19.77 9.52 11.34
CA MET A 127 -19.04 8.25 11.46
C MET A 127 -17.57 8.42 11.10
N PHE A 128 -16.70 8.11 12.05
CA PHE A 128 -15.25 8.05 11.88
C PHE A 128 -14.82 6.61 11.67
N VAL A 129 -14.14 6.33 10.56
CA VAL A 129 -13.64 5.01 10.24
C VAL A 129 -12.13 5.08 10.15
N GLU A 130 -11.41 4.49 11.12
CA GLU A 130 -9.95 4.37 11.06
C GLU A 130 -9.51 3.13 10.30
N GLU A 131 -8.25 3.11 9.86
CA GLU A 131 -7.63 2.01 9.09
C GLU A 131 -8.49 1.56 7.88
N SER A 132 -9.17 2.52 7.21
CA SER A 132 -10.12 2.26 6.12
C SER A 132 -9.52 1.48 4.94
N GLN A 133 -8.18 1.47 4.77
CA GLN A 133 -7.52 0.64 3.76
C GLN A 133 -7.64 -0.86 4.05
N SER A 134 -7.97 -1.26 5.30
CA SER A 134 -8.16 -2.67 5.67
C SER A 134 -9.57 -3.19 5.37
N MET A 135 -10.49 -2.31 4.95
CA MET A 135 -11.85 -2.71 4.59
C MET A 135 -11.87 -3.63 3.37
N PRO A 136 -12.61 -4.75 3.43
CA PRO A 136 -12.97 -5.50 2.23
C PRO A 136 -13.73 -4.61 1.23
N ILE A 137 -13.60 -4.93 -0.06
CA ILE A 137 -14.29 -4.21 -1.13
C ILE A 137 -15.81 -4.19 -0.92
N ALA A 138 -16.39 -5.31 -0.51
CA ALA A 138 -17.82 -5.41 -0.20
C ALA A 138 -18.24 -4.48 0.95
N THR A 139 -17.38 -4.29 1.94
CA THR A 139 -17.65 -3.41 3.08
C THR A 139 -17.51 -1.93 2.68
N LEU A 140 -16.57 -1.59 1.79
CA LEU A 140 -16.52 -0.24 1.20
C LEU A 140 -17.78 0.08 0.38
N GLU A 141 -18.35 -0.92 -0.29
CA GLU A 141 -19.63 -0.75 -1.01
C GLU A 141 -20.79 -0.53 -0.02
N GLU A 142 -20.78 -1.17 1.16
CA GLU A 142 -21.75 -0.91 2.21
C GLU A 142 -21.65 0.53 2.75
N ILE A 143 -20.43 1.05 2.92
CA ILE A 143 -20.21 2.47 3.27
C ILE A 143 -20.83 3.39 2.21
N ARG A 144 -20.73 3.02 0.92
CA ARG A 144 -21.41 3.77 -0.16
C ARG A 144 -22.92 3.74 -0.01
N LEU A 145 -23.51 2.59 0.34
CA LEU A 145 -24.96 2.47 0.57
C LEU A 145 -25.39 3.30 1.76
N LEU A 146 -24.65 3.28 2.87
CA LEU A 146 -24.91 4.13 4.04
C LEU A 146 -24.87 5.63 3.72
N SER A 147 -24.00 6.05 2.81
CA SER A 147 -23.93 7.44 2.36
C SER A 147 -25.14 7.90 1.53
N ASN A 148 -26.05 6.97 1.16
CA ASN A 148 -27.34 7.26 0.52
C ASN A 148 -28.45 7.61 1.54
N LEU A 149 -28.20 7.42 2.83
CA LEU A 149 -29.18 7.75 3.85
C LEU A 149 -29.34 9.27 3.91
N GLU A 150 -30.42 9.78 3.33
CA GLU A 150 -30.69 11.21 3.18
C GLU A 150 -32.20 11.51 3.29
N THR A 151 -32.49 12.74 3.63
CA THR A 151 -33.83 13.34 3.44
C THR A 151 -33.88 14.04 2.08
N ALA A 152 -34.98 14.73 1.79
CA ALA A 152 -35.08 15.56 0.58
C ALA A 152 -34.04 16.71 0.54
N HIS A 153 -33.46 17.09 1.70
CA HIS A 153 -32.63 18.28 1.83
C HIS A 153 -31.29 18.08 2.57
N ALA A 154 -31.07 16.94 3.22
CA ALA A 154 -29.89 16.73 4.06
C ALA A 154 -29.43 15.27 4.10
N LYS A 155 -28.12 15.05 4.21
CA LYS A 155 -27.54 13.75 4.54
C LYS A 155 -27.76 13.43 6.01
N LEU A 156 -28.20 12.20 6.29
CA LEU A 156 -28.45 11.73 7.65
C LEU A 156 -27.17 11.26 8.35
N LEU A 157 -26.18 10.82 7.57
CA LEU A 157 -24.92 10.28 8.05
C LEU A 157 -23.74 10.89 7.29
N GLN A 158 -22.91 11.64 8.01
CA GLN A 158 -21.63 12.10 7.48
C GLN A 158 -20.55 11.05 7.74
N ILE A 159 -19.66 10.80 6.78
CA ILE A 159 -18.64 9.76 6.88
C ILE A 159 -17.24 10.35 6.69
N VAL A 160 -16.32 10.02 7.61
CA VAL A 160 -14.92 10.44 7.54
C VAL A 160 -14.03 9.19 7.54
N LEU A 161 -13.35 8.94 6.43
CA LEU A 161 -12.47 7.80 6.25
C LEU A 161 -11.03 8.20 6.53
N PHE A 162 -10.43 7.60 7.56
CA PHE A 162 -9.00 7.72 7.85
C PHE A 162 -8.28 6.47 7.36
N GLY A 163 -7.31 6.62 6.46
CA GLY A 163 -6.62 5.48 5.87
C GLY A 163 -5.15 5.75 5.54
N GLN A 164 -4.46 4.68 5.19
CA GLN A 164 -3.11 4.73 4.62
C GLN A 164 -3.20 5.00 3.12
N PRO A 165 -2.07 5.31 2.43
CA PRO A 165 -2.08 5.56 0.99
C PRO A 165 -2.71 4.42 0.16
N GLU A 166 -2.66 3.17 0.65
CA GLU A 166 -3.27 2.00 0.02
C GLU A 166 -4.80 2.12 -0.11
N LEU A 167 -5.44 2.98 0.68
CA LEU A 167 -6.86 3.33 0.49
C LEU A 167 -7.13 3.91 -0.90
N GLU A 168 -6.19 4.67 -1.45
CA GLU A 168 -6.31 5.22 -2.82
C GLU A 168 -6.35 4.10 -3.86
N ASP A 169 -5.53 3.06 -3.67
CA ASP A 169 -5.49 1.89 -4.57
C ASP A 169 -6.82 1.13 -4.50
N ASN A 170 -7.36 0.94 -3.29
CA ASN A 170 -8.67 0.32 -3.10
C ASN A 170 -9.78 1.14 -3.78
N LEU A 171 -9.81 2.46 -3.57
CA LEU A 171 -10.81 3.36 -4.15
C LEU A 171 -10.68 3.52 -5.68
N SER A 172 -9.52 3.19 -6.26
CA SER A 172 -9.31 3.23 -7.70
C SER A 172 -9.89 2.03 -8.45
N GLN A 173 -10.32 0.98 -7.73
CA GLN A 173 -10.89 -0.21 -8.33
C GLN A 173 -12.25 0.08 -8.99
N PRO A 174 -12.53 -0.51 -10.17
CA PRO A 174 -13.78 -0.24 -10.92
C PRO A 174 -15.05 -0.50 -10.12
N GLN A 175 -15.02 -1.49 -9.22
CA GLN A 175 -16.18 -1.86 -8.39
C GLN A 175 -16.59 -0.75 -7.41
N ILE A 176 -15.62 0.11 -6.99
CA ILE A 176 -15.83 1.14 -5.97
C ILE A 176 -15.83 2.56 -6.55
N ARG A 177 -15.89 2.68 -7.87
CA ARG A 177 -15.87 3.98 -8.55
C ARG A 177 -16.94 4.94 -7.98
N GLN A 178 -18.16 4.43 -7.72
CA GLN A 178 -19.25 5.24 -7.20
C GLN A 178 -18.99 5.79 -5.79
N LEU A 179 -18.30 5.03 -4.93
CA LEU A 179 -17.85 5.53 -3.62
C LEU A 179 -16.86 6.67 -3.79
N ARG A 180 -15.87 6.49 -4.68
CA ARG A 180 -14.86 7.53 -4.95
C ARG A 180 -15.49 8.83 -5.45
N GLU A 181 -16.52 8.77 -6.29
CA GLU A 181 -17.23 9.93 -6.80
C GLU A 181 -18.02 10.69 -5.69
N ARG A 182 -18.28 10.05 -4.55
CA ARG A 182 -18.94 10.68 -3.38
C ARG A 182 -17.99 11.33 -2.39
N ILE A 183 -16.68 11.15 -2.58
CA ILE A 183 -15.67 11.81 -1.75
C ILE A 183 -15.58 13.26 -2.17
N THR A 184 -16.15 14.16 -1.36
CA THR A 184 -16.16 15.60 -1.62
C THR A 184 -14.88 16.28 -1.17
N HIS A 185 -14.26 15.79 -0.09
CA HIS A 185 -13.04 16.37 0.46
C HIS A 185 -11.98 15.28 0.67
N SER A 186 -10.76 15.58 0.26
CA SER A 186 -9.62 14.68 0.40
C SER A 186 -8.44 15.43 0.99
N PHE A 187 -7.98 15.00 2.17
CA PHE A 187 -6.86 15.58 2.88
C PHE A 187 -5.73 14.57 3.00
N ARG A 188 -4.48 15.05 2.96
CA ARG A 188 -3.30 14.21 3.13
C ARG A 188 -2.40 14.75 4.23
N LEU A 189 -2.14 13.92 5.25
CA LEU A 189 -1.16 14.20 6.29
C LEU A 189 0.24 13.95 5.75
N SER A 190 0.99 15.02 5.57
CA SER A 190 2.37 14.95 5.09
C SER A 190 3.35 14.64 6.21
N PRO A 191 4.46 13.93 5.92
CA PRO A 191 5.59 13.84 6.85
C PRO A 191 6.11 15.23 7.23
N LEU A 192 6.60 15.36 8.47
CA LEU A 192 7.18 16.61 8.97
C LEU A 192 8.54 16.89 8.30
N LYS A 193 8.75 18.15 7.93
CA LYS A 193 10.05 18.64 7.47
C LYS A 193 11.00 18.86 8.67
N PRO A 194 12.33 18.98 8.46
CA PRO A 194 13.28 19.16 9.57
C PRO A 194 12.94 20.31 10.51
N ASP A 195 12.53 21.48 9.99
CA ASP A 195 12.14 22.62 10.82
C ASP A 195 10.87 22.34 11.62
N GLU A 196 9.89 21.69 11.00
CA GLU A 196 8.65 21.28 11.66
C GLU A 196 8.91 20.20 12.73
N ILE A 197 9.93 19.33 12.55
CA ILE A 197 10.36 18.34 13.57
C ILE A 197 10.97 19.08 14.77
N ARG A 198 11.78 20.12 14.55
CA ARG A 198 12.32 20.94 15.64
C ARG A 198 11.18 21.51 16.48
N ASP A 199 10.24 22.18 15.82
CA ASP A 199 9.12 22.83 16.48
C ASP A 199 8.20 21.81 17.19
N TYR A 200 7.97 20.67 16.55
CA TYR A 200 7.25 19.54 17.13
C TYR A 200 7.89 18.99 18.42
N LEU A 201 9.20 18.73 18.40
CA LEU A 201 9.92 18.21 19.56
C LEU A 201 9.94 19.24 20.71
N ASN A 202 10.18 20.51 20.40
CA ASN A 202 10.13 21.60 21.38
C ASN A 202 8.74 21.75 21.98
N PHE A 203 7.68 21.73 21.14
CA PHE A 203 6.30 21.74 21.61
C PHE A 203 6.02 20.57 22.57
N ARG A 204 6.39 19.35 22.22
CA ARG A 204 6.21 18.15 23.06
C ARG A 204 6.92 18.26 24.40
N LEU A 205 8.16 18.75 24.41
CA LEU A 205 8.92 18.99 25.63
C LEU A 205 8.26 20.05 26.50
N ARG A 206 7.85 21.18 25.93
CA ARG A 206 7.17 22.26 26.66
C ARG A 206 5.84 21.79 27.24
N ALA A 207 5.03 21.06 26.47
CA ALA A 207 3.79 20.47 26.96
C ALA A 207 4.01 19.44 28.08
N ALA A 208 5.20 18.82 28.12
CA ALA A 208 5.60 17.90 29.21
C ALA A 208 6.21 18.64 30.43
N GLY A 209 6.27 19.96 30.44
CA GLY A 209 6.77 20.76 31.56
C GLY A 209 8.22 21.19 31.46
N TYR A 210 8.92 20.89 30.36
CA TYR A 210 10.31 21.29 30.18
C TYR A 210 10.45 22.82 30.05
N ARG A 211 11.33 23.42 30.84
CA ARG A 211 11.58 24.89 30.87
C ARG A 211 13.01 25.28 30.49
N GLY A 212 13.87 24.30 30.19
CA GLY A 212 15.25 24.54 29.80
C GLY A 212 15.45 25.06 28.36
N PRO A 213 16.72 25.22 27.94
CA PRO A 213 17.08 25.55 26.56
C PRO A 213 16.73 24.41 25.58
N GLU A 214 16.84 24.65 24.27
CA GLU A 214 16.59 23.62 23.25
C GLU A 214 17.54 22.43 23.44
N LEU A 215 16.97 21.23 23.61
CA LEU A 215 17.74 19.99 23.79
C LEU A 215 18.27 19.41 22.47
N PHE A 216 17.55 19.67 21.38
CA PHE A 216 17.85 19.09 20.08
C PHE A 216 18.55 20.11 19.18
N SER A 217 19.86 19.98 19.01
CA SER A 217 20.62 20.86 18.10
C SER A 217 20.23 20.62 16.63
N PRO A 218 20.47 21.56 15.69
CA PRO A 218 20.14 21.41 14.27
C PRO A 218 20.75 20.15 13.63
N ARG A 219 21.94 19.75 14.04
CA ARG A 219 22.59 18.51 13.56
C ARG A 219 21.82 17.27 14.03
N VAL A 220 21.35 17.26 15.27
CA VAL A 220 20.53 16.20 15.87
C VAL A 220 19.17 16.13 15.19
N ILE A 221 18.50 17.26 14.99
CA ILE A 221 17.23 17.35 14.25
C ILE A 221 17.34 16.74 12.84
N ASN A 222 18.38 17.11 12.11
CA ASN A 222 18.60 16.56 10.76
C ASN A 222 18.85 15.05 10.76
N ALA A 223 19.47 14.51 11.82
CA ALA A 223 19.66 13.07 11.98
C ALA A 223 18.33 12.38 12.29
N ILE A 224 17.51 12.93 13.18
CA ILE A 224 16.15 12.43 13.48
C ILE A 224 15.29 12.47 12.21
N ALA A 225 15.29 13.59 11.48
CA ALA A 225 14.49 13.76 10.26
C ALA A 225 14.80 12.68 9.21
N ARG A 226 16.08 12.41 8.98
CA ARG A 226 16.51 11.33 8.05
C ARG A 226 16.09 9.94 8.51
N ALA A 227 16.26 9.64 9.80
CA ALA A 227 15.96 8.31 10.34
C ALA A 227 14.46 8.05 10.48
N SER A 228 13.66 9.10 10.81
CA SER A 228 12.21 8.99 10.98
C SER A 228 11.43 9.14 9.67
N ALA A 229 12.05 9.63 8.60
CA ALA A 229 11.39 10.08 7.38
C ALA A 229 10.25 11.11 7.67
N GLY A 230 10.34 11.87 8.75
CA GLY A 230 9.33 12.84 9.17
C GLY A 230 8.06 12.27 9.79
N LEU A 231 8.00 10.96 10.03
CA LEU A 231 6.83 10.29 10.62
C LEU A 231 6.81 10.50 12.14
N THR A 232 5.76 11.10 12.66
CA THR A 232 5.67 11.54 14.08
C THR A 232 5.88 10.40 15.07
N ARG A 233 5.38 9.19 14.78
CA ARG A 233 5.60 8.01 15.62
C ARG A 233 7.08 7.64 15.70
N ARG A 234 7.79 7.67 14.58
CA ARG A 234 9.24 7.40 14.54
C ARG A 234 10.04 8.51 15.19
N VAL A 235 9.64 9.78 14.97
CA VAL A 235 10.26 10.94 15.65
C VAL A 235 10.17 10.78 17.17
N ASN A 236 8.98 10.42 17.69
CA ASN A 236 8.78 10.19 19.13
C ASN A 236 9.67 9.05 19.65
N LEU A 237 9.68 7.90 18.98
CA LEU A 237 10.49 6.76 19.40
C LEU A 237 11.98 7.08 19.46
N ILE A 238 12.51 7.74 18.44
CA ILE A 238 13.91 8.14 18.38
C ILE A 238 14.22 9.16 19.49
N ALA A 239 13.35 10.16 19.68
CA ALA A 239 13.55 11.19 20.69
C ALA A 239 13.50 10.62 22.11
N ASP A 240 12.54 9.75 22.41
CA ASP A 240 12.40 9.09 23.70
C ASP A 240 13.64 8.25 24.04
N LYS A 241 14.06 7.37 23.11
CA LYS A 241 15.26 6.55 23.28
C LYS A 241 16.54 7.37 23.36
N ALA A 242 16.64 8.48 22.62
CA ALA A 242 17.80 9.36 22.69
C ALA A 242 17.93 10.04 24.06
N LEU A 243 16.81 10.47 24.67
CA LEU A 243 16.79 10.97 26.05
C LEU A 243 17.18 9.88 27.05
N LEU A 244 16.72 8.65 26.84
CA LEU A 244 17.08 7.52 27.71
C LEU A 244 18.58 7.21 27.63
N VAL A 245 19.18 7.20 26.44
CA VAL A 245 20.63 7.00 26.26
C VAL A 245 21.42 8.13 26.91
N ALA A 246 21.03 9.40 26.72
CA ALA A 246 21.70 10.53 27.34
C ALA A 246 21.61 10.48 28.88
N PHE A 247 20.47 10.06 29.41
CA PHE A 247 20.28 9.82 30.85
C PHE A 247 21.24 8.72 31.36
N SER A 248 21.40 7.61 30.64
CA SER A 248 22.31 6.53 31.03
C SER A 248 23.79 6.97 31.06
N GLU A 249 24.16 7.95 30.24
CA GLU A 249 25.48 8.58 30.21
C GLU A 249 25.58 9.79 31.19
N ASN A 250 24.54 10.04 32.01
CA ASN A 250 24.42 11.16 32.93
C ASN A 250 24.68 12.51 32.27
N THR A 251 24.20 12.73 31.05
CA THR A 251 24.39 14.00 30.32
C THR A 251 23.05 14.64 29.97
N HIS A 252 23.00 15.96 29.98
CA HIS A 252 21.85 16.75 29.54
C HIS A 252 21.95 17.17 28.06
N THR A 253 23.08 16.88 27.40
CA THR A 253 23.34 17.30 26.03
C THR A 253 23.13 16.14 25.07
N LEU A 254 22.18 16.32 24.11
CA LEU A 254 21.95 15.33 23.06
C LEU A 254 22.97 15.46 21.94
N THR A 255 23.57 14.33 21.55
CA THR A 255 24.59 14.25 20.51
C THR A 255 24.16 13.28 19.40
N LEU A 256 24.87 13.32 18.27
CA LEU A 256 24.64 12.36 17.17
C LEU A 256 24.88 10.90 17.59
N LYS A 257 25.74 10.67 18.62
CA LYS A 257 25.98 9.33 19.18
C LYS A 257 24.70 8.77 19.79
N HIS A 258 23.98 9.58 20.58
CA HIS A 258 22.71 9.20 21.22
C HIS A 258 21.64 8.88 20.17
N ILE A 259 21.54 9.70 19.10
CA ILE A 259 20.59 9.43 18.01
C ILE A 259 20.92 8.15 17.25
N LYS A 260 22.20 7.90 16.94
CA LYS A 260 22.61 6.65 16.29
C LYS A 260 22.28 5.41 17.15
N ALA A 261 22.49 5.50 18.47
CA ALA A 261 22.13 4.45 19.41
C ALA A 261 20.61 4.21 19.44
N ALA A 262 19.82 5.29 19.55
CA ALA A 262 18.37 5.24 19.56
C ALA A 262 17.79 4.65 18.25
N VAL A 263 18.34 5.01 17.10
CA VAL A 263 17.93 4.47 15.79
C VAL A 263 18.24 2.98 15.69
N ARG A 264 19.44 2.56 16.09
CA ARG A 264 19.85 1.14 16.09
C ARG A 264 18.94 0.29 16.98
N ASP A 265 18.59 0.80 18.16
CA ASP A 265 17.70 0.12 19.11
C ASP A 265 16.22 0.14 18.68
N SER A 266 15.85 0.96 17.71
CA SER A 266 14.47 1.09 17.26
C SER A 266 14.08 0.11 16.16
N GLU A 267 15.01 -0.72 15.65
CA GLU A 267 14.78 -1.73 14.60
C GLU A 267 13.95 -1.22 13.40
N PHE A 268 14.06 0.08 13.10
CA PHE A 268 13.44 0.58 11.88
C PHE A 268 14.13 -0.10 10.70
N SER A 269 13.48 -1.11 10.11
CA SER A 269 13.85 -1.60 8.79
C SER A 269 14.01 -0.36 7.91
N SER A 270 15.14 -0.27 7.23
CA SER A 270 15.57 0.87 6.41
C SER A 270 14.42 1.27 5.49
N TYR A 271 13.62 2.26 5.91
CA TYR A 271 12.72 2.94 5.01
C TYR A 271 13.64 3.75 4.08
N GLU A 272 13.99 3.16 2.96
CA GLU A 272 14.52 3.95 1.85
C GLU A 272 13.31 4.72 1.28
N PRO A 273 13.27 6.06 1.43
CA PRO A 273 12.26 6.84 0.72
C PRO A 273 12.40 6.51 -0.77
N PRO A 274 11.31 6.42 -1.53
CA PRO A 274 11.39 6.13 -2.95
C PRO A 274 12.34 7.15 -3.58
N ARG A 275 13.50 6.66 -4.00
CA ARG A 275 14.54 7.48 -4.66
C ARG A 275 13.85 8.14 -5.84
N SER A 276 13.72 9.45 -5.79
CA SER A 276 13.02 10.19 -6.82
C SER A 276 13.57 9.74 -8.18
N ARG A 277 12.71 9.21 -9.04
CA ARG A 277 13.06 8.78 -10.43
C ARG A 277 13.78 9.89 -11.21
N LEU A 278 13.66 11.12 -10.73
CA LEU A 278 14.37 12.31 -11.24
C LEU A 278 15.88 12.20 -11.10
N ARG A 279 16.41 11.64 -9.99
CA ARG A 279 17.88 11.48 -9.80
C ARG A 279 18.44 10.37 -10.70
N LEU A 280 17.67 9.30 -10.91
CA LEU A 280 18.05 8.24 -11.85
C LEU A 280 18.01 8.74 -13.29
N GLY A 281 16.99 9.54 -13.65
CA GLY A 281 16.88 10.18 -14.97
C GLY A 281 18.03 11.15 -15.25
N LEU A 282 18.43 11.97 -14.28
CA LEU A 282 19.56 12.90 -14.42
C LEU A 282 20.90 12.15 -14.58
N ALA A 283 21.12 11.06 -13.82
CA ALA A 283 22.30 10.22 -13.97
C ALA A 283 22.35 9.54 -15.34
N PHE A 284 21.21 9.03 -15.84
CA PHE A 284 21.12 8.46 -17.20
C PHE A 284 21.40 9.50 -18.28
N LEU A 285 20.91 10.73 -18.10
CA LEU A 285 21.09 11.83 -19.05
C LEU A 285 22.56 12.28 -19.11
N LEU A 286 23.26 12.33 -17.97
CA LEU A 286 24.68 12.62 -17.89
C LEU A 286 25.55 11.53 -18.54
N VAL A 287 25.20 10.26 -18.34
CA VAL A 287 25.88 9.12 -18.99
C VAL A 287 25.64 9.16 -20.50
N ALA A 288 24.41 9.38 -20.96
CA ALA A 288 24.08 9.50 -22.38
C ALA A 288 24.81 10.69 -23.05
N ALA A 289 24.89 11.83 -22.38
CA ALA A 289 25.63 13.00 -22.85
C ALA A 289 27.15 12.71 -22.94
N GLY A 290 27.72 12.01 -21.96
CA GLY A 290 29.12 11.57 -21.97
C GLY A 290 29.43 10.61 -23.10
N VAL A 291 28.58 9.64 -23.37
CA VAL A 291 28.71 8.69 -24.49
C VAL A 291 28.61 9.42 -25.84
N SER A 292 27.63 10.33 -25.98
CA SER A 292 27.44 11.10 -27.20
C SER A 292 28.67 11.99 -27.51
N LEU A 293 29.23 12.65 -26.49
CA LEU A 293 30.43 13.44 -26.57
C LEU A 293 31.64 12.57 -26.96
N GLY A 294 31.78 11.38 -26.37
CA GLY A 294 32.82 10.41 -26.70
C GLY A 294 32.76 9.94 -28.16
N ILE A 295 31.57 9.65 -28.68
CA ILE A 295 31.36 9.27 -30.11
C ILE A 295 31.71 10.44 -31.04
N ALA A 296 31.32 11.68 -30.71
CA ALA A 296 31.62 12.86 -31.48
C ALA A 296 33.13 13.13 -31.54
N LEU A 297 33.83 13.04 -30.41
CA LEU A 297 35.32 13.18 -30.38
C LEU A 297 36.00 12.06 -31.13
N PHE A 298 35.52 10.82 -31.07
CA PHE A 298 36.04 9.70 -31.83
C PHE A 298 35.85 9.91 -33.36
N ALA A 299 34.66 10.39 -33.76
CA ALA A 299 34.36 10.68 -35.15
C ALA A 299 35.29 11.79 -35.73
N VAL A 300 35.49 12.87 -34.95
CA VAL A 300 36.41 13.98 -35.31
C VAL A 300 37.85 13.49 -35.40
N PHE A 301 38.31 12.68 -34.43
CA PHE A 301 39.65 12.08 -34.46
C PHE A 301 39.84 11.17 -35.67
N HIS A 302 38.85 10.36 -36.01
CA HIS A 302 38.88 9.47 -37.16
C HIS A 302 38.83 10.21 -38.51
N ALA A 303 38.10 11.33 -38.59
CA ALA A 303 38.08 12.22 -39.74
C ALA A 303 39.45 12.89 -39.95
N TYR A 304 40.09 13.34 -38.85
CA TYR A 304 41.43 13.97 -38.91
C TYR A 304 42.52 12.99 -39.37
N GLN A 305 42.39 11.69 -39.09
CA GLN A 305 43.31 10.67 -39.58
C GLN A 305 43.09 10.32 -41.06
N ARG A 306 41.90 10.57 -41.62
CA ARG A 306 41.61 10.29 -43.06
C ARG A 306 42.12 11.36 -43.99
N ASP A 307 42.27 12.60 -43.55
CA ASP A 307 42.79 13.70 -44.40
C ASP A 307 44.29 13.68 -44.57
N GLY A 308 45.00 12.70 -43.98
CA GLY A 308 46.46 12.52 -44.10
C GLY A 308 46.95 11.52 -45.16
N ALA A 309 46.08 10.94 -46.00
CA ALA A 309 46.49 10.01 -47.03
C ALA A 309 46.64 10.69 -48.41
N PRO A 310 47.75 10.49 -49.13
CA PRO A 310 47.96 11.12 -50.44
C PRO A 310 47.04 10.53 -51.55
N PRO A 311 46.66 11.36 -52.56
CA PRO A 311 45.68 10.94 -53.58
C PRO A 311 46.22 9.86 -54.50
N PRO A 312 45.43 8.87 -54.88
CA PRO A 312 45.83 7.91 -55.95
C PRO A 312 45.68 8.55 -57.32
N ALA A 313 46.69 8.24 -58.22
CA ALA A 313 46.79 8.72 -59.59
C ALA A 313 45.68 8.17 -60.52
N PRO A 314 45.38 8.90 -61.62
CA PRO A 314 44.19 8.59 -62.42
C PRO A 314 44.45 7.42 -63.38
N ALA A 315 43.49 6.52 -63.51
CA ALA A 315 43.44 5.51 -64.59
C ALA A 315 42.33 5.84 -65.59
N VAL A 316 42.73 5.86 -66.84
CA VAL A 316 41.99 6.26 -68.05
C VAL A 316 41.01 5.15 -68.47
N GLY A 317 39.83 5.54 -68.87
CA GLY A 317 39.07 5.14 -70.04
C GLY A 317 38.36 3.78 -70.11
N ALA A 318 37.07 3.83 -70.26
CA ALA A 318 36.33 3.49 -71.44
C ALA A 318 34.83 3.45 -71.25
N SER A 319 34.20 4.30 -72.00
CA SER A 319 32.89 4.26 -72.65
C SER A 319 32.01 3.02 -72.54
N SER A 320 30.77 3.19 -72.20
CA SER A 320 29.58 3.15 -73.08
C SER A 320 28.26 3.11 -72.33
N LEU A 321 27.37 4.05 -72.64
CA LEU A 321 25.95 4.10 -72.43
C LEU A 321 25.25 3.21 -73.49
N PRO A 322 23.90 3.09 -73.58
CA PRO A 322 22.80 3.40 -72.58
C PRO A 322 21.61 2.37 -72.62
N GLN A 323 20.58 2.76 -72.00
CA GLN A 323 19.13 2.43 -72.28
C GLN A 323 18.50 1.52 -71.23
N ALA A 324 17.52 1.93 -70.53
CA ALA A 324 16.21 2.63 -70.64
C ALA A 324 15.06 1.73 -70.19
N ALA A 325 14.21 2.36 -69.44
CA ALA A 325 12.74 2.12 -69.29
C ALA A 325 12.33 0.82 -68.54
N SER A 326 11.38 0.79 -67.67
CA SER A 326 10.13 1.54 -67.49
C SER A 326 9.44 1.07 -66.20
N LYS A 327 8.77 1.99 -65.58
CA LYS A 327 7.67 1.74 -64.65
C LYS A 327 6.48 1.14 -65.42
N PRO A 328 5.56 0.40 -64.82
CA PRO A 328 4.42 1.10 -64.21
C PRO A 328 3.85 0.52 -62.91
N ALA A 329 3.11 1.37 -62.31
CA ALA A 329 2.23 1.27 -61.14
C ALA A 329 0.98 0.41 -61.40
N ALA A 330 0.31 0.16 -60.32
CA ALA A 330 -1.13 -0.04 -60.08
C ALA A 330 -1.39 -1.28 -59.21
N VAL A 331 -2.26 -1.40 -58.30
CA VAL A 331 -3.45 -0.68 -57.81
C VAL A 331 -3.89 -1.44 -56.56
N ALA A 332 -4.35 -0.73 -55.56
CA ALA A 332 -5.11 -1.29 -54.43
C ALA A 332 -6.52 -1.69 -54.90
N PRO A 333 -7.19 -2.58 -54.18
CA PRO A 333 -8.55 -2.27 -53.80
C PRO A 333 -8.86 -2.55 -52.33
N ALA A 334 -9.62 -1.65 -51.80
CA ALA A 334 -10.43 -1.76 -50.57
C ALA A 334 -11.85 -2.25 -50.92
N PRO A 335 -12.80 -2.18 -49.97
CA PRO A 335 -13.10 -3.11 -48.87
C PRO A 335 -14.55 -3.67 -48.96
N ALA A 336 -14.93 -4.43 -47.92
CA ALA A 336 -16.29 -4.69 -47.41
C ALA A 336 -16.79 -6.14 -47.53
N PRO A 337 -17.77 -6.61 -46.77
CA PRO A 337 -18.50 -5.99 -45.68
C PRO A 337 -18.61 -6.85 -44.39
N VAL A 338 -19.03 -6.20 -43.31
CA VAL A 338 -19.51 -6.74 -42.05
C VAL A 338 -20.84 -7.47 -42.23
N PRO A 339 -21.11 -8.52 -41.48
CA PRO A 339 -22.46 -8.65 -40.91
C PRO A 339 -22.44 -8.75 -39.36
N ALA A 340 -23.56 -8.27 -38.84
CA ALA A 340 -23.85 -7.97 -37.46
C ALA A 340 -24.13 -9.20 -36.57
N LYS A 341 -23.91 -8.96 -35.26
CA LYS A 341 -24.62 -9.45 -34.07
C LYS A 341 -25.01 -10.92 -33.96
N GLN A 342 -24.42 -11.56 -32.99
CA GLN A 342 -25.18 -12.37 -32.01
C GLN A 342 -24.50 -12.33 -30.65
N GLU A 343 -25.14 -11.66 -29.70
CA GLU A 343 -24.93 -11.83 -28.26
C GLU A 343 -25.48 -13.20 -27.86
N VAL A 344 -24.67 -14.06 -27.34
CA VAL A 344 -25.12 -15.19 -26.50
C VAL A 344 -24.04 -15.50 -25.45
N SER A 345 -24.38 -15.19 -24.22
CA SER A 345 -23.99 -15.85 -22.96
C SER A 345 -22.63 -16.56 -22.90
N THR A 346 -21.63 -15.82 -22.42
CA THR A 346 -20.28 -16.38 -22.19
C THR A 346 -19.93 -16.58 -20.69
N THR A 347 -20.86 -16.35 -19.77
CA THR A 347 -20.55 -16.37 -18.32
C THR A 347 -20.55 -17.76 -17.70
N SER A 348 -21.14 -18.75 -18.32
CA SER A 348 -21.25 -20.14 -17.76
C SER A 348 -20.14 -21.07 -18.24
N ARG A 349 -19.47 -20.78 -19.35
CA ARG A 349 -18.42 -21.67 -19.92
C ARG A 349 -17.03 -21.45 -19.30
N VAL A 350 -16.75 -20.27 -18.80
CA VAL A 350 -15.44 -19.94 -18.19
C VAL A 350 -15.31 -20.52 -16.78
N ALA A 351 -16.41 -20.68 -16.05
CA ALA A 351 -16.38 -21.29 -14.71
C ALA A 351 -16.17 -22.80 -14.76
N ALA A 352 -16.75 -23.49 -15.74
CA ALA A 352 -16.60 -24.94 -15.89
C ALA A 352 -15.17 -25.33 -16.34
N SER A 353 -14.53 -24.54 -17.22
CA SER A 353 -13.16 -24.82 -17.70
C SER A 353 -12.09 -24.56 -16.63
N SER A 354 -12.32 -23.64 -15.69
CA SER A 354 -11.36 -23.33 -14.62
C SER A 354 -11.34 -24.37 -13.51
N THR A 355 -12.49 -25.00 -13.24
CA THR A 355 -12.63 -26.06 -12.22
C THR A 355 -11.97 -27.36 -12.70
N ASP A 356 -12.15 -27.71 -13.96
CA ASP A 356 -11.57 -28.90 -14.58
C ASP A 356 -10.01 -28.79 -14.67
N ALA A 357 -9.51 -27.62 -15.03
CA ALA A 357 -8.07 -27.33 -15.03
C ALA A 357 -7.45 -27.38 -13.61
N LEU A 358 -8.18 -26.98 -12.58
CA LEU A 358 -7.74 -27.08 -11.19
C LEU A 358 -7.67 -28.53 -10.72
N GLU A 359 -8.71 -29.34 -10.98
CA GLU A 359 -8.72 -30.75 -10.58
C GLU A 359 -7.60 -31.54 -11.25
N THR A 360 -7.33 -31.28 -12.53
CA THR A 360 -6.20 -31.88 -13.26
C THR A 360 -4.86 -31.54 -12.58
N ARG A 361 -4.65 -30.30 -12.15
CA ARG A 361 -3.43 -29.92 -11.44
C ARG A 361 -3.31 -30.53 -10.05
N LEU A 362 -4.40 -30.63 -9.32
CA LEU A 362 -4.43 -31.30 -8.02
C LEU A 362 -4.09 -32.81 -8.16
N ALA A 363 -4.59 -33.46 -9.19
CA ALA A 363 -4.27 -34.86 -9.50
C ALA A 363 -2.77 -35.02 -9.85
N THR A 364 -2.23 -34.14 -10.68
CA THR A 364 -0.78 -34.09 -11.03
C THR A 364 0.07 -33.92 -9.79
N THR A 365 -0.31 -33.00 -8.89
CA THR A 365 0.41 -32.76 -7.64
C THR A 365 0.40 -33.95 -6.71
N ARG A 366 -0.73 -34.68 -6.61
CA ARG A 366 -0.81 -35.92 -5.81
C ARG A 366 0.15 -36.98 -6.34
N SER A 367 0.16 -37.20 -7.66
CA SER A 367 1.07 -38.16 -8.32
C SER A 367 2.54 -37.78 -8.12
N TRP A 368 2.86 -36.48 -8.21
CA TRP A 368 4.20 -35.95 -7.95
C TRP A 368 4.62 -36.14 -6.49
N LEU A 369 3.77 -35.74 -5.54
CA LEU A 369 4.03 -35.95 -4.11
C LEU A 369 4.30 -37.40 -3.76
N ALA A 370 3.55 -38.36 -4.34
CA ALA A 370 3.72 -39.78 -4.07
C ALA A 370 5.11 -40.32 -4.44
N LYS A 371 5.76 -39.69 -5.44
CA LYS A 371 7.08 -40.10 -5.97
C LYS A 371 8.26 -39.43 -5.25
N GLN A 372 8.03 -38.39 -4.42
CA GLN A 372 9.10 -37.65 -3.76
C GLN A 372 9.54 -38.31 -2.46
N ASP A 373 10.81 -38.16 -2.11
CA ASP A 373 11.32 -38.60 -0.79
C ASP A 373 10.88 -37.62 0.32
N LYS A 374 10.78 -38.16 1.56
CA LYS A 374 10.34 -37.37 2.72
C LYS A 374 11.24 -36.15 3.01
N ASN A 375 12.54 -36.26 2.71
CA ASN A 375 13.55 -35.23 2.95
C ASN A 375 13.73 -34.26 1.77
N THR A 376 12.96 -34.41 0.70
CA THR A 376 12.95 -33.47 -0.43
C THR A 376 12.32 -32.15 -0.02
N TYR A 377 12.85 -31.06 -0.58
CA TYR A 377 12.38 -29.70 -0.34
C TYR A 377 11.65 -29.15 -1.58
N SER A 378 10.70 -28.27 -1.33
CA SER A 378 10.02 -27.49 -2.36
C SER A 378 9.83 -26.06 -1.87
N ILE A 379 9.69 -25.09 -2.77
CA ILE A 379 9.49 -23.68 -2.45
C ILE A 379 8.00 -23.39 -2.52
N GLN A 380 7.39 -22.98 -1.41
CA GLN A 380 6.03 -22.47 -1.38
C GLN A 380 6.07 -21.02 -1.88
N LEU A 381 5.45 -20.75 -3.03
CA LEU A 381 5.41 -19.42 -3.64
C LEU A 381 4.34 -18.55 -2.99
N LEU A 382 3.10 -19.05 -2.92
CA LEU A 382 1.96 -18.29 -2.41
C LEU A 382 0.79 -19.20 -2.02
N GLY A 383 -0.21 -18.61 -1.32
CA GLY A 383 -1.53 -19.19 -1.10
C GLY A 383 -2.61 -18.46 -1.90
N ALA A 384 -3.66 -19.16 -2.30
CA ALA A 384 -4.84 -18.60 -2.96
C ALA A 384 -6.12 -19.08 -2.27
N GLU A 385 -7.07 -18.19 -2.06
CA GLU A 385 -8.31 -18.51 -1.35
C GLU A 385 -9.32 -19.27 -2.23
N ASN A 386 -9.22 -19.12 -3.56
CA ASN A 386 -10.16 -19.74 -4.50
C ASN A 386 -9.50 -20.04 -5.86
N ALA A 387 -10.19 -20.86 -6.68
CA ALA A 387 -9.70 -21.28 -7.99
C ALA A 387 -9.46 -20.12 -8.94
N ARG A 388 -10.26 -19.06 -8.90
CA ARG A 388 -10.12 -17.89 -9.79
C ARG A 388 -8.84 -17.13 -9.47
N GLN A 389 -8.57 -16.86 -8.20
CA GLN A 389 -7.34 -16.21 -7.74
C GLN A 389 -6.11 -17.06 -8.07
N LEU A 390 -6.18 -18.38 -7.85
CA LEU A 390 -5.12 -19.30 -8.24
C LEU A 390 -4.79 -19.19 -9.72
N MET A 391 -5.78 -19.21 -10.61
CA MET A 391 -5.56 -19.13 -12.06
C MET A 391 -4.94 -17.79 -12.47
N GLN A 392 -5.30 -16.69 -11.82
CA GLN A 392 -4.66 -15.39 -12.03
C GLN A 392 -3.17 -15.44 -11.64
N HIS A 393 -2.84 -15.98 -10.48
CA HIS A 393 -1.47 -16.15 -10.02
C HIS A 393 -0.67 -17.09 -10.94
N LEU A 394 -1.23 -18.22 -11.36
CA LEU A 394 -0.57 -19.13 -12.29
C LEU A 394 -0.27 -18.46 -13.65
N ASN A 395 -1.15 -17.57 -14.12
CA ASN A 395 -0.93 -16.79 -15.34
C ASN A 395 0.25 -15.80 -15.21
N VAL A 396 0.54 -15.32 -14.01
CA VAL A 396 1.72 -14.51 -13.72
C VAL A 396 2.95 -15.39 -13.59
N ILE A 397 2.87 -16.46 -12.79
CA ILE A 397 3.99 -17.36 -12.48
C ILE A 397 4.56 -18.00 -13.74
N ARG A 398 3.71 -18.45 -14.69
CA ARG A 398 4.15 -19.06 -15.96
C ARG A 398 5.02 -18.17 -16.85
N LYS A 399 5.06 -16.86 -16.59
CA LYS A 399 5.93 -15.94 -17.33
C LYS A 399 7.38 -15.97 -16.84
N TYR A 400 7.62 -16.53 -15.65
CA TYR A 400 8.91 -16.48 -14.97
C TYR A 400 9.50 -17.84 -14.65
N VAL A 401 8.66 -18.88 -14.53
CA VAL A 401 9.09 -20.25 -14.24
C VAL A 401 8.32 -21.25 -15.10
N GLU A 402 8.90 -22.41 -15.31
CA GLU A 402 8.23 -23.49 -16.06
C GLU A 402 7.01 -24.01 -15.31
N ILE A 403 5.88 -24.00 -15.97
CA ILE A 403 4.60 -24.35 -15.38
C ILE A 403 4.53 -25.84 -14.96
N ASN A 404 5.37 -26.69 -15.53
CA ASN A 404 5.48 -28.12 -15.20
C ASN A 404 6.17 -28.37 -13.86
N GLU A 405 6.91 -27.38 -13.34
CA GLU A 405 7.54 -27.41 -12.02
C GLU A 405 6.68 -26.74 -10.95
N VAL A 406 5.45 -26.30 -11.30
CA VAL A 406 4.53 -25.65 -10.40
C VAL A 406 3.41 -26.62 -9.98
N PHE A 407 3.34 -26.89 -8.69
CA PHE A 407 2.39 -27.82 -8.07
C PHE A 407 1.40 -27.09 -7.18
N VAL A 408 0.20 -27.63 -7.02
CA VAL A 408 -0.87 -27.01 -6.24
C VAL A 408 -1.52 -28.06 -5.34
N TYR A 409 -1.75 -27.73 -4.07
CA TYR A 409 -2.50 -28.61 -3.18
C TYR A 409 -3.48 -27.81 -2.31
N ARG A 410 -4.49 -28.51 -1.78
CA ARG A 410 -5.48 -27.94 -0.85
C ARG A 410 -4.92 -27.92 0.56
N THR A 411 -5.10 -26.81 1.25
CA THR A 411 -4.65 -26.58 2.63
C THR A 411 -5.70 -25.80 3.42
N LEU A 412 -5.51 -25.66 4.71
CA LEU A 412 -6.28 -24.78 5.58
C LEU A 412 -5.43 -23.60 6.01
N ALA A 413 -5.77 -22.41 5.55
CA ALA A 413 -5.16 -21.16 6.03
C ALA A 413 -6.16 -20.46 6.96
N LYS A 414 -5.77 -20.23 8.23
CA LYS A 414 -6.65 -19.63 9.26
C LYS A 414 -8.03 -20.33 9.34
N GLN A 415 -8.04 -21.66 9.32
CA GLN A 415 -9.24 -22.51 9.34
C GLN A 415 -10.18 -22.35 8.13
N LYS A 416 -9.75 -21.71 7.05
CA LYS A 416 -10.50 -21.61 5.79
C LYS A 416 -9.82 -22.46 4.71
N PRO A 417 -10.60 -23.16 3.84
CA PRO A 417 -10.05 -23.86 2.70
C PRO A 417 -9.24 -22.91 1.80
N SER A 418 -8.03 -23.31 1.48
CA SER A 418 -7.09 -22.51 0.67
C SER A 418 -6.33 -23.43 -0.30
N LEU A 419 -5.69 -22.83 -1.29
CA LEU A 419 -4.87 -23.51 -2.30
C LEU A 419 -3.44 -22.99 -2.18
N THR A 420 -2.48 -23.88 -1.98
CA THR A 420 -1.06 -23.52 -1.86
C THR A 420 -0.32 -23.89 -3.13
N VAL A 421 0.52 -22.97 -3.63
CA VAL A 421 1.34 -23.12 -4.83
C VAL A 421 2.77 -23.40 -4.44
N LEU A 422 3.33 -24.49 -4.97
CA LEU A 422 4.71 -24.95 -4.79
C LEU A 422 5.49 -24.83 -6.09
N TYR A 423 6.80 -24.64 -5.97
CA TYR A 423 7.75 -24.61 -7.08
C TYR A 423 8.95 -25.51 -6.84
N GLY A 424 9.25 -26.35 -7.79
CA GLY A 424 10.46 -27.17 -7.84
C GLY A 424 10.48 -28.33 -6.85
N SER A 425 11.48 -29.20 -7.03
CA SER A 425 11.79 -30.35 -6.19
C SER A 425 13.31 -30.39 -6.00
N PHE A 426 13.76 -30.29 -4.74
CA PHE A 426 15.19 -30.15 -4.42
C PHE A 426 15.60 -31.24 -3.43
N SER A 427 16.64 -31.99 -3.76
CA SER A 427 17.13 -33.11 -2.95
C SER A 427 17.70 -32.72 -1.60
N ASP A 428 18.23 -31.50 -1.51
CA ASP A 428 18.81 -30.98 -0.28
C ASP A 428 18.43 -29.51 0.00
N ARG A 429 18.63 -29.09 1.26
CA ARG A 429 18.26 -27.75 1.72
C ARG A 429 19.07 -26.64 1.05
N ARG A 430 20.32 -26.91 0.71
CA ARG A 430 21.22 -25.89 0.12
C ARG A 430 20.81 -25.58 -1.32
N ALA A 431 20.54 -26.61 -2.11
CA ALA A 431 20.01 -26.45 -3.46
C ALA A 431 18.67 -25.71 -3.48
N ALA A 432 17.79 -25.98 -2.52
CA ALA A 432 16.52 -25.28 -2.39
C ALA A 432 16.68 -23.81 -2.00
N LEU A 433 17.62 -23.46 -1.12
CA LEU A 433 17.94 -22.09 -0.75
C LEU A 433 18.58 -21.32 -1.91
N ASP A 434 19.45 -21.95 -2.67
CA ASP A 434 20.06 -21.36 -3.87
C ASP A 434 19.00 -21.08 -4.96
N ALA A 435 18.06 -22.01 -5.15
CA ALA A 435 16.92 -21.82 -6.05
C ALA A 435 15.99 -20.68 -5.56
N LEU A 436 15.71 -20.60 -4.26
CA LEU A 436 14.94 -19.52 -3.64
C LEU A 436 15.61 -18.15 -3.86
N ALA A 437 16.93 -18.07 -3.72
CA ALA A 437 17.70 -16.85 -3.96
C ALA A 437 17.67 -16.40 -5.43
N ARG A 438 17.63 -17.36 -6.37
CA ARG A 438 17.59 -17.12 -7.82
C ARG A 438 16.20 -16.84 -8.37
N LEU A 439 15.15 -16.96 -7.58
CA LEU A 439 13.79 -16.62 -8.03
C LEU A 439 13.74 -15.19 -8.58
N PRO A 440 13.02 -14.96 -9.68
CA PRO A 440 12.77 -13.62 -10.21
C PRO A 440 12.10 -12.69 -9.17
N GLU A 441 12.50 -11.41 -9.18
CA GLU A 441 11.99 -10.41 -8.22
C GLU A 441 10.44 -10.36 -8.14
N PRO A 442 9.67 -10.48 -9.25
CA PRO A 442 8.21 -10.51 -9.16
C PRO A 442 7.63 -11.69 -8.36
N LEU A 443 8.37 -12.79 -8.23
CA LEU A 443 7.94 -13.94 -7.42
C LEU A 443 8.39 -13.83 -5.96
N LYS A 444 9.44 -13.07 -5.66
CA LYS A 444 9.91 -12.79 -4.30
C LYS A 444 8.95 -11.90 -3.51
N ILE A 445 8.13 -11.09 -4.18
CA ILE A 445 7.08 -10.24 -3.56
C ILE A 445 6.11 -11.08 -2.72
N TYR A 446 5.88 -12.33 -3.10
CA TYR A 446 4.99 -13.25 -2.36
C TYR A 446 5.64 -13.85 -1.11
N GLN A 447 6.87 -13.45 -0.75
CA GLN A 447 7.63 -13.96 0.40
C GLN A 447 7.72 -15.50 0.40
N PRO A 448 8.29 -16.10 -0.65
CA PRO A 448 8.34 -17.55 -0.78
C PRO A 448 9.13 -18.19 0.37
N ILE A 449 8.65 -19.32 0.86
CA ILE A 449 9.24 -20.06 1.97
C ILE A 449 9.61 -21.48 1.58
N LEU A 450 10.64 -22.02 2.24
CA LEU A 450 11.08 -23.39 2.04
C LEU A 450 10.20 -24.37 2.83
N ARG A 451 9.75 -25.45 2.22
CA ARG A 451 8.91 -26.48 2.81
C ARG A 451 9.51 -27.87 2.55
N THR A 452 9.36 -28.80 3.49
CA THR A 452 9.70 -30.22 3.28
C THR A 452 8.49 -30.98 2.76
N ILE A 453 8.73 -31.97 1.91
CA ILE A 453 7.65 -32.85 1.41
C ILE A 453 6.93 -33.56 2.55
N GLN A 454 7.65 -33.94 3.61
CA GLN A 454 7.04 -34.50 4.81
C GLN A 454 6.03 -33.54 5.47
N GLY A 455 6.40 -32.26 5.61
CA GLY A 455 5.52 -31.23 6.17
C GLY A 455 4.27 -30.99 5.32
N ILE A 456 4.44 -30.96 3.98
CA ILE A 456 3.34 -30.81 3.03
C ILE A 456 2.37 -32.00 3.11
N ARG A 457 2.89 -33.23 3.17
CA ARG A 457 2.04 -34.45 3.33
C ARG A 457 1.26 -34.43 4.64
N ALA A 458 1.90 -34.01 5.75
CA ALA A 458 1.22 -33.91 7.04
C ALA A 458 0.08 -32.88 7.01
N GLU A 459 0.28 -31.74 6.35
CA GLU A 459 -0.74 -30.69 6.19
C GLU A 459 -1.93 -31.18 5.35
N ILE A 460 -1.67 -31.90 4.24
CA ILE A 460 -2.72 -32.48 3.40
C ILE A 460 -3.53 -33.53 4.18
N ALA A 461 -2.86 -34.36 4.98
CA ALA A 461 -3.52 -35.37 5.80
C ALA A 461 -4.44 -34.78 6.88
N LEU A 462 -4.04 -33.64 7.47
CA LEU A 462 -4.88 -32.89 8.40
C LEU A 462 -6.14 -32.34 7.71
N HIS A 463 -5.99 -31.81 6.49
CA HIS A 463 -7.14 -31.30 5.72
C HIS A 463 -8.15 -32.37 5.29
N GLN A 464 -7.73 -33.62 5.15
CA GLN A 464 -8.62 -34.72 4.78
C GLN A 464 -9.41 -35.30 5.97
N ARG A 465 -9.04 -34.93 7.21
CA ARG A 465 -9.69 -35.41 8.45
C ARG A 465 -10.67 -34.38 9.05
N SER A 466 -10.65 -33.14 8.56
CA SER A 466 -11.58 -32.06 8.91
C SER A 466 -12.63 -31.84 7.82
#